data_8af55e171d2c7447d672bae119b9c62a
#
_entry.id   8af55e171d2c7447d672bae119b9c62a
#
_cell.length_a   1.000
_cell.length_b   1.000
_cell.length_c   1.000
_cell.angle_alpha   90.00
_cell.angle_beta   90.00
_cell.angle_gamma   90.00
#
_symmetry.space_group_name_H-M   'P 1'
#
loop_
_entity.id
_entity.type
_entity.pdbx_description
1 polymer ?
#
loop_
_entity_poly.entity_id
_entity_poly.type
_entity_poly.pdbx_seq_one_letter_code
_entity_poly.pdbx_strand_id
1 'polypeptide(L)'
;MLAQTIKSENMKYDVAIIGGGPAGYTAAESAAKKGLSTILFEKNALGGVCLNEGCVPTKTLLYSAKTYDSIKHASKYAVSAENASFDYPKIIARKNKVVKKLTAGIRMKMKEAGVEMVTGEAFIQKRDADGTITITVGETPYEAANLLICTGSETVIPPIPGLSETEYWTSREALLNKELPASLVIIGGGVIGMEFASFFNSMGVEVQVVEMLDKILGPMDRELSDMLQAEYSKRGVKYYLGYKVTGVHGTEITIEKDGEISTLHGDKVLLS
;
A
#
# COMPACT_ATOMS: atom_id res chain seq x y z
N MET A 1 -13.68 25.32 -41.67
CA MET A 1 -13.32 24.80 -40.34
C MET A 1 -11.81 24.58 -40.33
N LEU A 2 -11.06 25.57 -39.82
CA LEU A 2 -9.60 25.53 -39.77
C LEU A 2 -9.19 24.66 -38.57
N ALA A 3 -8.61 23.50 -38.84
CA ALA A 3 -7.89 22.74 -37.86
C ALA A 3 -6.67 23.57 -37.46
N GLN A 4 -6.69 24.13 -36.24
CA GLN A 4 -5.49 24.68 -35.63
C GLN A 4 -4.56 23.50 -35.29
N THR A 5 -3.56 23.33 -36.17
CA THR A 5 -2.38 22.54 -35.86
C THR A 5 -1.66 23.27 -34.74
N ILE A 6 -1.87 22.84 -33.49
CA ILE A 6 -1.04 23.26 -32.37
C ILE A 6 0.33 22.62 -32.65
N LYS A 7 1.27 23.42 -33.19
CA LYS A 7 2.69 23.10 -33.10
C LYS A 7 3.01 23.03 -31.61
N SER A 8 3.26 21.84 -31.11
CA SER A 8 3.96 21.67 -29.84
C SER A 8 5.38 22.19 -30.08
N GLU A 9 5.66 23.44 -29.71
CA GLU A 9 7.04 23.82 -29.42
C GLU A 9 7.54 22.85 -28.40
N ASN A 10 8.65 22.13 -28.68
CA ASN A 10 9.29 21.18 -27.77
C ASN A 10 9.67 21.96 -26.51
N MET A 11 8.80 21.92 -25.48
CA MET A 11 9.13 22.51 -24.20
C MET A 11 10.17 21.64 -23.53
N LYS A 12 11.37 22.16 -23.39
CA LYS A 12 12.46 21.47 -22.67
C LYS A 12 12.37 21.81 -21.18
N TYR A 13 12.16 20.77 -20.36
CA TYR A 13 12.11 20.91 -18.91
C TYR A 13 13.50 20.79 -18.29
N ASP A 14 13.74 21.50 -17.18
CA ASP A 14 14.95 21.31 -16.40
C ASP A 14 14.95 19.95 -15.71
N VAL A 15 13.77 19.52 -15.25
CA VAL A 15 13.60 18.23 -14.54
C VAL A 15 12.30 17.54 -14.98
N ALA A 16 12.44 16.31 -15.45
CA ALA A 16 11.34 15.37 -15.63
C ALA A 16 11.35 14.34 -14.49
N ILE A 17 10.16 13.96 -14.03
CA ILE A 17 9.99 13.00 -12.93
C ILE A 17 8.98 11.95 -13.34
N ILE A 18 9.37 10.67 -13.31
CA ILE A 18 8.47 9.55 -13.60
C ILE A 18 8.04 8.90 -12.27
N GLY A 19 6.74 8.98 -11.97
CA GLY A 19 6.10 8.48 -10.77
C GLY A 19 5.71 9.59 -9.79
N GLY A 20 4.41 9.70 -9.51
CA GLY A 20 3.79 10.71 -8.65
C GLY A 20 3.62 10.27 -7.19
N GLY A 21 4.38 9.26 -6.73
CA GLY A 21 4.44 8.82 -5.35
C GLY A 21 5.20 9.81 -4.43
N PRO A 22 5.41 9.47 -3.13
CA PRO A 22 6.04 10.36 -2.15
C PRO A 22 7.39 10.93 -2.60
N ALA A 23 8.24 10.14 -3.24
CA ALA A 23 9.51 10.61 -3.77
C ALA A 23 9.29 11.62 -4.90
N GLY A 24 8.42 11.29 -5.88
CA GLY A 24 8.22 12.09 -7.07
C GLY A 24 7.54 13.42 -6.80
N TYR A 25 6.39 13.44 -6.11
CA TYR A 25 5.71 14.71 -5.85
C TYR A 25 6.51 15.62 -4.92
N THR A 26 7.28 15.08 -3.98
CA THR A 26 8.15 15.88 -3.10
C THR A 26 9.31 16.49 -3.89
N ALA A 27 9.94 15.69 -4.77
CA ALA A 27 10.99 16.19 -5.64
C ALA A 27 10.48 17.26 -6.61
N ALA A 28 9.29 17.03 -7.20
CA ALA A 28 8.66 17.98 -8.12
C ALA A 28 8.37 19.33 -7.44
N GLU A 29 7.75 19.30 -6.25
CA GLU A 29 7.50 20.51 -5.47
C GLU A 29 8.81 21.25 -5.14
N SER A 30 9.84 20.51 -4.72
CA SER A 30 11.15 21.05 -4.37
C SER A 30 11.86 21.70 -5.56
N ALA A 31 11.86 21.03 -6.72
CA ALA A 31 12.48 21.54 -7.94
C ALA A 31 11.79 22.81 -8.43
N ALA A 32 10.46 22.77 -8.54
CA ALA A 32 9.66 23.93 -8.97
C ALA A 32 9.80 25.14 -8.05
N LYS A 33 9.80 24.94 -6.73
CA LYS A 33 10.05 26.03 -5.76
C LYS A 33 11.44 26.67 -5.88
N LYS A 34 12.40 25.98 -6.47
CA LYS A 34 13.72 26.52 -6.80
C LYS A 34 13.80 27.18 -8.16
N GLY A 35 12.68 27.32 -8.86
CA GLY A 35 12.58 27.97 -10.15
C GLY A 35 12.91 27.08 -11.35
N LEU A 36 13.01 25.76 -11.14
CA LEU A 36 13.23 24.82 -12.25
C LEU A 36 11.91 24.49 -12.95
N SER A 37 11.90 24.53 -14.29
CA SER A 37 10.79 24.03 -15.09
C SER A 37 10.65 22.52 -14.89
N THR A 38 9.52 22.08 -14.30
CA THR A 38 9.37 20.71 -13.81
C THR A 38 8.13 20.04 -14.38
N ILE A 39 8.28 18.83 -14.90
CA ILE A 39 7.19 17.97 -15.36
C ILE A 39 7.16 16.67 -14.58
N LEU A 40 5.96 16.24 -14.17
CA LEU A 40 5.69 15.02 -13.40
C LEU A 40 4.74 14.12 -14.18
N PHE A 41 5.17 12.89 -14.43
CA PHE A 41 4.36 11.84 -15.07
C PHE A 41 3.83 10.87 -14.03
N GLU A 42 2.52 10.60 -14.03
CA GLU A 42 1.90 9.61 -13.16
C GLU A 42 0.86 8.79 -13.96
N LYS A 43 1.03 7.45 -13.95
CA LYS A 43 0.15 6.58 -14.74
C LYS A 43 -1.18 6.26 -14.07
N ASN A 44 -1.24 6.30 -12.73
CA ASN A 44 -2.42 5.94 -11.96
C ASN A 44 -2.96 7.15 -11.18
N ALA A 45 -2.51 7.31 -9.94
CA ALA A 45 -3.00 8.35 -9.04
C ALA A 45 -1.85 9.03 -8.29
N LEU A 46 -1.88 10.36 -8.22
CA LEU A 46 -0.95 11.12 -7.40
C LEU A 46 -0.98 10.65 -5.94
N GLY A 47 0.20 10.58 -5.33
CA GLY A 47 0.40 10.05 -3.98
C GLY A 47 0.97 8.63 -3.98
N GLY A 48 0.93 7.92 -5.13
CA GLY A 48 1.47 6.57 -5.30
C GLY A 48 0.83 5.55 -4.37
N VAL A 49 1.50 4.41 -4.19
CA VAL A 49 1.03 3.30 -3.34
C VAL A 49 0.79 3.76 -1.90
N CYS A 50 1.72 4.50 -1.29
CA CYS A 50 1.61 4.92 0.11
C CYS A 50 0.31 5.66 0.42
N LEU A 51 -0.09 6.62 -0.43
CA LEU A 51 -1.29 7.41 -0.19
C LEU A 51 -2.57 6.69 -0.59
N ASN A 52 -2.55 5.94 -1.69
CA ASN A 52 -3.77 5.38 -2.27
C ASN A 52 -4.06 3.95 -1.80
N GLU A 53 -3.03 3.11 -1.65
CA GLU A 53 -3.13 1.66 -1.49
C GLU A 53 -2.21 1.10 -0.39
N GLY A 54 -1.66 1.95 0.49
CA GLY A 54 -0.66 1.54 1.49
C GLY A 54 -0.80 2.26 2.83
N CYS A 55 0.15 3.13 3.13
CA CYS A 55 0.32 3.74 4.46
C CYS A 55 -0.93 4.46 4.95
N VAL A 56 -1.45 5.40 4.16
CA VAL A 56 -2.55 6.28 4.60
C VAL A 56 -3.86 5.53 4.80
N PRO A 57 -4.34 4.70 3.84
CA PRO A 57 -5.56 3.93 4.06
C PRO A 57 -5.41 2.95 5.22
N THR A 58 -4.28 2.24 5.34
CA THR A 58 -4.03 1.31 6.44
C THR A 58 -4.05 2.01 7.80
N LYS A 59 -3.32 3.14 7.96
CA LYS A 59 -3.33 3.91 9.22
C LYS A 59 -4.71 4.49 9.54
N THR A 60 -5.50 4.80 8.52
CA THR A 60 -6.88 5.27 8.70
C THR A 60 -7.79 4.16 9.25
N LEU A 61 -7.62 2.92 8.78
CA LEU A 61 -8.30 1.74 9.29
C LEU A 61 -7.85 1.43 10.73
N LEU A 62 -6.54 1.37 10.97
CA LEU A 62 -5.96 1.12 12.30
C LEU A 62 -6.42 2.16 13.32
N TYR A 63 -6.59 3.42 12.94
CA TYR A 63 -7.11 4.44 13.86
C TYR A 63 -8.58 4.16 14.25
N SER A 64 -9.39 3.68 13.33
CA SER A 64 -10.78 3.27 13.64
C SER A 64 -10.79 2.05 14.56
N ALA A 65 -9.94 1.06 14.30
CA ALA A 65 -9.77 -0.12 15.14
C ALA A 65 -9.30 0.26 16.56
N LYS A 66 -8.28 1.10 16.67
CA LYS A 66 -7.78 1.61 17.96
C LYS A 66 -8.87 2.33 18.74
N THR A 67 -9.68 3.15 18.08
CA THR A 67 -10.79 3.86 18.74
C THR A 67 -11.82 2.87 19.29
N TYR A 68 -12.18 1.86 18.50
CA TYR A 68 -13.10 0.81 18.94
C TYR A 68 -12.53 -0.01 20.12
N ASP A 69 -11.27 -0.42 20.04
CA ASP A 69 -10.59 -1.13 21.14
C ASP A 69 -10.49 -0.28 22.40
N SER A 70 -10.25 1.02 22.28
CA SER A 70 -10.22 1.94 23.42
C SER A 70 -11.56 2.01 24.13
N ILE A 71 -12.68 1.96 23.38
CA ILE A 71 -14.03 1.93 23.96
C ILE A 71 -14.28 0.59 24.66
N LYS A 72 -13.96 -0.55 24.01
CA LYS A 72 -14.11 -1.89 24.63
C LYS A 72 -13.33 -2.04 25.94
N HIS A 73 -12.19 -1.40 26.05
CA HIS A 73 -11.29 -1.51 27.21
C HIS A 73 -11.31 -0.26 28.10
N ALA A 74 -12.31 0.61 27.98
CA ALA A 74 -12.40 1.88 28.68
C ALA A 74 -12.39 1.72 30.22
N SER A 75 -12.90 0.58 30.73
CA SER A 75 -12.91 0.25 32.17
C SER A 75 -11.51 0.22 32.79
N LYS A 76 -10.45 -0.09 32.03
CA LYS A 76 -9.06 0.00 32.49
C LYS A 76 -8.67 1.41 32.94
N TYR A 77 -9.39 2.42 32.47
CA TYR A 77 -9.16 3.84 32.76
C TYR A 77 -10.27 4.46 33.62
N ALA A 78 -11.06 3.62 34.32
CA ALA A 78 -12.22 4.03 35.10
C ALA A 78 -13.28 4.80 34.29
N VAL A 79 -13.38 4.51 32.99
CA VAL A 79 -14.40 5.08 32.10
C VAL A 79 -15.39 3.98 31.73
N SER A 80 -16.68 4.27 31.85
CA SER A 80 -17.75 3.34 31.47
C SER A 80 -18.15 3.62 30.01
N ALA A 81 -18.27 2.54 29.24
CA ALA A 81 -18.81 2.59 27.89
C ALA A 81 -19.70 1.36 27.69
N GLU A 82 -20.93 1.57 27.22
CA GLU A 82 -21.88 0.48 26.97
C GLU A 82 -22.17 0.39 25.46
N ASN A 83 -22.49 -0.83 25.01
CA ASN A 83 -22.94 -1.12 23.64
C ASN A 83 -21.99 -0.63 22.55
N ALA A 84 -20.68 -0.77 22.76
CA ALA A 84 -19.67 -0.43 21.75
C ALA A 84 -19.92 -1.24 20.47
N SER A 85 -20.13 -0.57 19.36
CA SER A 85 -20.35 -1.17 18.04
C SER A 85 -19.61 -0.38 16.96
N PHE A 86 -19.47 -0.97 15.79
CA PHE A 86 -18.92 -0.30 14.61
C PHE A 86 -19.76 -0.60 13.37
N ASP A 87 -19.65 0.27 12.38
CA ASP A 87 -20.24 0.12 11.05
C ASP A 87 -19.09 0.01 10.05
N TYR A 88 -18.79 -1.21 9.61
CA TYR A 88 -17.64 -1.48 8.74
C TYR A 88 -17.71 -0.73 7.41
N PRO A 89 -18.84 -0.70 6.68
CA PRO A 89 -19.00 0.13 5.49
C PRO A 89 -18.66 1.62 5.71
N LYS A 90 -19.01 2.19 6.86
CA LYS A 90 -18.67 3.58 7.19
C LYS A 90 -17.18 3.75 7.52
N ILE A 91 -16.52 2.76 8.11
CA ILE A 91 -15.06 2.76 8.29
C ILE A 91 -14.37 2.81 6.92
N ILE A 92 -14.80 1.99 5.96
CA ILE A 92 -14.26 2.00 4.60
C ILE A 92 -14.54 3.33 3.89
N ALA A 93 -15.75 3.88 4.01
CA ALA A 93 -16.11 5.17 3.43
C ALA A 93 -15.24 6.31 4.02
N ARG A 94 -14.98 6.30 5.35
CA ARG A 94 -14.08 7.25 6.01
C ARG A 94 -12.66 7.15 5.44
N LYS A 95 -12.12 5.94 5.30
CA LYS A 95 -10.81 5.70 4.69
C LYS A 95 -10.73 6.30 3.28
N ASN A 96 -11.72 6.03 2.44
CA ASN A 96 -11.76 6.56 1.07
C ASN A 96 -11.83 8.09 1.04
N LYS A 97 -12.58 8.72 1.95
CA LYS A 97 -12.66 10.18 2.09
C LYS A 97 -11.31 10.79 2.46
N VAL A 98 -10.55 10.17 3.36
CA VAL A 98 -9.22 10.63 3.76
C VAL A 98 -8.26 10.57 2.57
N VAL A 99 -8.19 9.43 1.87
CA VAL A 99 -7.35 9.26 0.67
C VAL A 99 -7.68 10.33 -0.37
N LYS A 100 -8.96 10.49 -0.73
CA LYS A 100 -9.41 11.48 -1.70
C LYS A 100 -9.01 12.91 -1.32
N LYS A 101 -9.16 13.27 -0.05
CA LYS A 101 -8.79 14.61 0.46
C LYS A 101 -7.29 14.87 0.30
N LEU A 102 -6.46 13.90 0.67
CA LEU A 102 -5.00 14.06 0.62
C LEU A 102 -4.48 14.05 -0.82
N THR A 103 -5.02 13.20 -1.70
CA THR A 103 -4.67 13.22 -3.13
C THR A 103 -5.01 14.57 -3.78
N ALA A 104 -6.18 15.14 -3.46
CA ALA A 104 -6.56 16.47 -3.93
C ALA A 104 -5.60 17.56 -3.40
N GLY A 105 -5.15 17.44 -2.14
CA GLY A 105 -4.16 18.34 -1.55
C GLY A 105 -2.80 18.30 -2.26
N ILE A 106 -2.31 17.11 -2.65
CA ILE A 106 -1.07 16.99 -3.43
C ILE A 106 -1.25 17.64 -4.81
N ARG A 107 -2.37 17.36 -5.51
CA ARG A 107 -2.65 17.98 -6.81
C ARG A 107 -2.64 19.51 -6.73
N MET A 108 -3.24 20.08 -5.69
CA MET A 108 -3.25 21.53 -5.47
C MET A 108 -1.84 22.07 -5.26
N LYS A 109 -1.03 21.43 -4.41
CA LYS A 109 0.37 21.81 -4.19
C LYS A 109 1.21 21.77 -5.46
N MET A 110 1.06 20.75 -6.30
CA MET A 110 1.76 20.67 -7.59
C MET A 110 1.37 21.83 -8.49
N LYS A 111 0.07 22.14 -8.57
CA LYS A 111 -0.44 23.27 -9.35
C LYS A 111 0.08 24.62 -8.83
N GLU A 112 0.05 24.84 -7.53
CA GLU A 112 0.56 26.08 -6.89
C GLU A 112 2.07 26.25 -7.08
N ALA A 113 2.82 25.16 -7.09
CA ALA A 113 4.26 25.17 -7.37
C ALA A 113 4.59 25.35 -8.86
N GLY A 114 3.61 25.31 -9.77
CA GLY A 114 3.84 25.41 -11.22
C GLY A 114 4.37 24.13 -11.87
N VAL A 115 4.20 22.98 -11.21
CA VAL A 115 4.58 21.67 -11.79
C VAL A 115 3.58 21.29 -12.87
N GLU A 116 4.06 21.00 -14.07
CA GLU A 116 3.24 20.37 -15.12
C GLU A 116 3.00 18.90 -14.77
N MET A 117 1.76 18.45 -14.82
CA MET A 117 1.36 17.09 -14.49
C MET A 117 0.76 16.39 -15.71
N VAL A 118 1.37 15.31 -16.15
CA VAL A 118 0.89 14.47 -17.24
C VAL A 118 0.42 13.14 -16.69
N THR A 119 -0.83 12.80 -16.98
CA THR A 119 -1.39 11.48 -16.62
C THR A 119 -1.13 10.50 -17.76
N GLY A 120 -0.43 9.43 -17.47
CA GLY A 120 -0.12 8.37 -18.42
C GLY A 120 1.19 7.66 -18.08
N GLU A 121 1.38 6.50 -18.70
CA GLU A 121 2.61 5.73 -18.56
C GLU A 121 3.71 6.35 -19.40
N ALA A 122 4.80 6.74 -18.74
CA ALA A 122 5.93 7.41 -19.36
C ALA A 122 7.05 6.42 -19.71
N PHE A 123 7.56 6.51 -20.92
CA PHE A 123 8.65 5.67 -21.43
C PHE A 123 9.87 6.53 -21.78
N ILE A 124 11.03 6.13 -21.28
CA ILE A 124 12.32 6.74 -21.62
C ILE A 124 12.73 6.23 -22.99
N GLN A 125 12.83 7.13 -23.97
CA GLN A 125 13.15 6.75 -25.36
C GLN A 125 14.66 6.77 -25.64
N LYS A 126 15.29 7.90 -25.31
CA LYS A 126 16.72 8.10 -25.59
C LYS A 126 17.30 9.22 -24.74
N ARG A 127 18.62 9.26 -24.73
CA ARG A 127 19.42 10.40 -24.29
C ARG A 127 20.34 10.81 -25.44
N ASP A 128 20.24 12.05 -25.86
CA ASP A 128 21.04 12.60 -26.94
C ASP A 128 22.46 12.98 -26.48
N ALA A 129 23.36 13.25 -27.42
CA ALA A 129 24.75 13.58 -27.15
C ALA A 129 24.93 14.88 -26.33
N ASP A 130 23.98 15.81 -26.46
CA ASP A 130 23.91 17.05 -25.67
C ASP A 130 23.33 16.87 -24.25
N GLY A 131 23.00 15.62 -23.90
CA GLY A 131 22.43 15.24 -22.61
C GLY A 131 20.91 15.34 -22.50
N THR A 132 20.22 15.80 -23.55
CA THR A 132 18.75 15.88 -23.59
C THR A 132 18.13 14.49 -23.52
N ILE A 133 17.15 14.32 -22.63
CA ILE A 133 16.43 13.06 -22.43
C ILE A 133 15.03 13.20 -23.04
N THR A 134 14.69 12.30 -23.95
CA THR A 134 13.34 12.22 -24.53
C THR A 134 12.51 11.17 -23.81
N ILE A 135 11.32 11.59 -23.37
CA ILE A 135 10.32 10.76 -22.67
C ILE A 135 9.02 10.84 -23.48
N THR A 136 8.29 9.74 -23.60
CA THR A 136 6.98 9.74 -24.26
C THR A 136 5.87 9.29 -23.33
N VAL A 137 4.67 9.87 -23.51
CA VAL A 137 3.41 9.36 -22.96
C VAL A 137 2.48 9.16 -24.16
N GLY A 138 2.16 7.91 -24.47
CA GLY A 138 1.57 7.57 -25.77
C GLY A 138 2.47 8.04 -26.90
N GLU A 139 1.92 8.83 -27.85
CA GLU A 139 2.67 9.38 -28.98
C GLU A 139 3.29 10.77 -28.70
N THR A 140 3.03 11.35 -27.53
CA THR A 140 3.48 12.72 -27.20
C THR A 140 4.90 12.69 -26.62
N PRO A 141 5.90 13.33 -27.26
CA PRO A 141 7.24 13.45 -26.75
C PRO A 141 7.38 14.65 -25.81
N TYR A 142 8.26 14.49 -24.80
CA TYR A 142 8.68 15.51 -23.86
C TYR A 142 10.20 15.46 -23.74
N GLU A 143 10.84 16.61 -23.60
CA GLU A 143 12.29 16.72 -23.48
C GLU A 143 12.68 17.31 -22.11
N ALA A 144 13.73 16.76 -21.51
CA ALA A 144 14.25 17.25 -20.24
C ALA A 144 15.77 17.16 -20.17
N ALA A 145 16.37 18.08 -19.42
CA ALA A 145 17.81 18.06 -19.14
C ALA A 145 18.17 17.01 -18.07
N ASN A 146 17.28 16.79 -17.10
CA ASN A 146 17.48 15.82 -16.01
C ASN A 146 16.23 14.95 -15.83
N LEU A 147 16.44 13.71 -15.40
CA LEU A 147 15.38 12.74 -15.15
C LEU A 147 15.54 12.13 -13.75
N LEU A 148 14.43 12.13 -13.00
CA LEU A 148 14.29 11.38 -11.77
C LEU A 148 13.32 10.20 -11.98
N ILE A 149 13.77 8.99 -11.67
CA ILE A 149 12.96 7.77 -11.74
C ILE A 149 12.43 7.48 -10.33
N CYS A 150 11.14 7.69 -10.13
CA CYS A 150 10.42 7.55 -8.86
C CYS A 150 9.26 6.55 -8.98
N THR A 151 9.45 5.48 -9.75
CA THR A 151 8.39 4.53 -10.16
C THR A 151 7.90 3.62 -9.03
N GLY A 152 8.61 3.60 -7.87
CA GLY A 152 8.20 2.82 -6.71
C GLY A 152 8.46 1.32 -6.86
N SER A 153 7.59 0.51 -6.25
CA SER A 153 7.68 -0.95 -6.23
C SER A 153 6.30 -1.58 -6.34
N GLU A 154 6.28 -2.83 -6.78
CA GLU A 154 5.07 -3.65 -6.88
C GLU A 154 5.15 -4.83 -5.90
N THR A 155 3.98 -5.38 -5.54
CA THR A 155 3.91 -6.58 -4.72
C THR A 155 4.43 -7.78 -5.50
N VAL A 156 5.39 -8.49 -4.91
CA VAL A 156 5.87 -9.75 -5.46
C VAL A 156 4.92 -10.87 -5.04
N ILE A 157 4.43 -11.63 -6.00
CA ILE A 157 3.61 -12.82 -5.76
C ILE A 157 4.52 -14.04 -5.83
N PRO A 158 4.78 -14.74 -4.72
CA PRO A 158 5.61 -15.93 -4.72
C PRO A 158 4.91 -17.09 -5.45
N PRO A 159 5.68 -17.99 -6.08
CA PRO A 159 5.13 -19.13 -6.80
C PRO A 159 4.71 -20.25 -5.83
N ILE A 160 3.67 -20.00 -5.04
CA ILE A 160 3.08 -20.99 -4.14
C ILE A 160 2.09 -21.85 -4.95
N PRO A 161 2.20 -23.19 -4.92
CA PRO A 161 1.28 -24.08 -5.60
C PRO A 161 -0.18 -23.80 -5.24
N GLY A 162 -1.05 -23.70 -6.25
CA GLY A 162 -2.49 -23.43 -6.10
C GLY A 162 -2.86 -21.97 -5.81
N LEU A 163 -1.90 -21.09 -5.54
CA LEU A 163 -2.20 -19.69 -5.24
C LEU A 163 -2.82 -18.95 -6.44
N SER A 164 -2.35 -19.21 -7.66
CA SER A 164 -2.88 -18.60 -8.90
C SER A 164 -4.34 -18.99 -9.20
N GLU A 165 -4.80 -20.08 -8.63
CA GLU A 165 -6.15 -20.64 -8.81
C GLU A 165 -7.06 -20.31 -7.63
N THR A 166 -6.52 -19.60 -6.63
CA THR A 166 -7.21 -19.21 -5.40
C THR A 166 -7.48 -17.72 -5.40
N GLU A 167 -8.67 -17.29 -4.96
CA GLU A 167 -8.95 -15.89 -4.67
C GLU A 167 -8.20 -15.49 -3.39
N TYR A 168 -7.11 -14.76 -3.52
CA TYR A 168 -6.35 -14.21 -2.39
C TYR A 168 -6.36 -12.69 -2.41
N TRP A 169 -6.03 -12.10 -1.28
CA TRP A 169 -5.80 -10.67 -1.14
C TRP A 169 -4.32 -10.36 -1.09
N THR A 170 -3.93 -9.26 -1.67
CA THR A 170 -2.77 -8.48 -1.27
C THR A 170 -3.25 -7.35 -0.34
N SER A 171 -2.36 -6.45 0.04
CA SER A 171 -2.73 -5.25 0.79
C SER A 171 -3.78 -4.40 0.04
N ARG A 172 -3.79 -4.44 -1.30
CA ARG A 172 -4.75 -3.69 -2.14
C ARG A 172 -6.17 -4.20 -1.96
N GLU A 173 -6.39 -5.49 -2.14
CA GLU A 173 -7.70 -6.12 -2.01
C GLU A 173 -8.21 -6.02 -0.56
N ALA A 174 -7.33 -6.22 0.42
CA ALA A 174 -7.67 -6.07 1.84
C ALA A 174 -8.18 -4.66 2.19
N LEU A 175 -7.60 -3.62 1.57
CA LEU A 175 -8.03 -2.22 1.73
C LEU A 175 -9.34 -1.90 1.00
N LEU A 176 -9.68 -2.65 -0.05
CA LEU A 176 -10.90 -2.45 -0.86
C LEU A 176 -12.07 -3.28 -0.36
N ASN A 177 -11.82 -4.26 0.48
CA ASN A 177 -12.84 -5.19 0.96
C ASN A 177 -13.98 -4.46 1.68
N LYS A 178 -15.23 -4.90 1.43
CA LYS A 178 -16.44 -4.28 1.96
C LYS A 178 -17.11 -5.08 3.07
N GLU A 179 -16.67 -6.33 3.26
CA GLU A 179 -17.23 -7.27 4.23
C GLU A 179 -16.11 -7.89 5.04
N LEU A 180 -16.33 -8.08 6.34
CA LEU A 180 -15.36 -8.75 7.19
C LEU A 180 -15.48 -10.26 6.99
N PRO A 181 -14.38 -10.98 6.74
CA PRO A 181 -14.40 -12.44 6.80
C PRO A 181 -14.55 -12.90 8.26
N ALA A 182 -15.01 -14.13 8.50
CA ALA A 182 -14.99 -14.70 9.85
C ALA A 182 -13.56 -15.06 10.26
N SER A 183 -12.75 -15.51 9.32
CA SER A 183 -11.35 -15.91 9.54
C SER A 183 -10.41 -15.47 8.41
N LEU A 184 -9.15 -15.19 8.78
CA LEU A 184 -8.12 -14.72 7.86
C LEU A 184 -6.80 -15.42 8.14
N VAL A 185 -6.22 -16.03 7.10
CA VAL A 185 -4.83 -16.50 7.14
C VAL A 185 -3.95 -15.48 6.43
N ILE A 186 -2.95 -14.97 7.13
CA ILE A 186 -1.96 -14.02 6.60
C ILE A 186 -0.67 -14.79 6.31
N ILE A 187 -0.24 -14.78 5.06
CA ILE A 187 1.04 -15.33 4.62
C ILE A 187 2.05 -14.20 4.59
N GLY A 188 2.96 -14.20 5.55
CA GLY A 188 3.96 -13.16 5.78
C GLY A 188 3.73 -12.41 7.10
N GLY A 189 4.72 -12.50 8.00
CA GLY A 189 4.74 -11.81 9.28
C GLY A 189 5.45 -10.45 9.23
N GLY A 190 5.56 -9.84 8.05
CA GLY A 190 6.14 -8.51 7.86
C GLY A 190 5.27 -7.39 8.45
N VAL A 191 5.74 -6.13 8.31
CA VAL A 191 5.04 -4.95 8.87
C VAL A 191 3.60 -4.85 8.34
N ILE A 192 3.40 -5.05 7.04
CA ILE A 192 2.08 -4.98 6.40
C ILE A 192 1.16 -6.06 6.97
N GLY A 193 1.64 -7.32 7.05
CA GLY A 193 0.88 -8.44 7.62
C GLY A 193 0.46 -8.17 9.07
N MET A 194 1.37 -7.62 9.88
CA MET A 194 1.08 -7.30 11.27
C MET A 194 0.09 -6.13 11.43
N GLU A 195 0.11 -5.14 10.54
CA GLU A 195 -0.88 -4.06 10.53
C GLU A 195 -2.28 -4.60 10.20
N PHE A 196 -2.39 -5.48 9.20
CA PHE A 196 -3.67 -6.13 8.88
C PHE A 196 -4.11 -7.12 9.98
N ALA A 197 -3.18 -7.89 10.55
CA ALA A 197 -3.48 -8.75 11.69
C ALA A 197 -4.11 -7.94 12.84
N SER A 198 -3.52 -6.79 13.18
CA SER A 198 -4.05 -5.88 14.20
C SER A 198 -5.44 -5.38 13.84
N PHE A 199 -5.62 -4.89 12.61
CA PHE A 199 -6.89 -4.34 12.18
C PHE A 199 -8.01 -5.36 12.20
N PHE A 200 -7.83 -6.50 11.53
CA PHE A 200 -8.85 -7.53 11.42
C PHE A 200 -9.18 -8.18 12.76
N ASN A 201 -8.16 -8.44 13.59
CA ASN A 201 -8.37 -8.96 14.94
C ASN A 201 -9.20 -8.00 15.81
N SER A 202 -8.91 -6.69 15.78
CA SER A 202 -9.70 -5.68 16.50
C SER A 202 -11.16 -5.63 16.02
N MET A 203 -11.41 -5.94 14.73
CA MET A 203 -12.75 -6.03 14.16
C MET A 203 -13.46 -7.36 14.43
N GLY A 204 -12.84 -8.29 15.16
CA GLY A 204 -13.43 -9.56 15.58
C GLY A 204 -13.19 -10.73 14.61
N VAL A 205 -12.30 -10.57 13.63
CA VAL A 205 -11.90 -11.64 12.71
C VAL A 205 -10.89 -12.57 13.41
N GLU A 206 -11.03 -13.88 13.26
CA GLU A 206 -10.01 -14.84 13.68
C GLU A 206 -8.80 -14.73 12.75
N VAL A 207 -7.63 -14.42 13.31
CA VAL A 207 -6.41 -14.18 12.52
C VAL A 207 -5.35 -15.24 12.82
N GLN A 208 -4.81 -15.81 11.75
CA GLN A 208 -3.68 -16.74 11.78
C GLN A 208 -2.57 -16.16 10.90
N VAL A 209 -1.34 -16.15 11.37
CA VAL A 209 -0.17 -15.62 10.65
C VAL A 209 0.83 -16.74 10.43
N VAL A 210 1.21 -16.97 9.18
CA VAL A 210 2.26 -17.91 8.80
C VAL A 210 3.49 -17.11 8.38
N GLU A 211 4.62 -17.37 9.03
CA GLU A 211 5.88 -16.71 8.72
C GLU A 211 7.00 -17.76 8.62
N MET A 212 7.79 -17.66 7.57
CA MET A 212 8.88 -18.60 7.31
C MET A 212 10.08 -18.38 8.26
N LEU A 213 10.25 -17.14 8.73
CA LEU A 213 11.25 -16.83 9.74
C LEU A 213 10.80 -17.26 11.13
N ASP A 214 11.75 -17.33 12.07
CA ASP A 214 11.51 -17.68 13.47
C ASP A 214 10.93 -16.54 14.31
N LYS A 215 10.64 -15.39 13.68
CA LYS A 215 10.01 -14.22 14.30
C LYS A 215 9.26 -13.37 13.28
N ILE A 216 8.31 -12.57 13.74
CA ILE A 216 7.64 -11.54 12.94
C ILE A 216 8.53 -10.31 12.72
N LEU A 217 8.10 -9.39 11.84
CA LEU A 217 8.76 -8.11 11.53
C LEU A 217 10.16 -8.21 10.93
N GLY A 218 10.56 -9.38 10.41
CA GLY A 218 11.80 -9.57 9.64
C GLY A 218 13.04 -8.91 10.26
N PRO A 219 13.57 -7.81 9.70
CA PRO A 219 14.83 -7.20 10.14
C PRO A 219 14.74 -6.37 11.43
N MET A 220 13.54 -6.20 11.99
CA MET A 220 13.36 -5.45 13.24
C MET A 220 14.05 -6.14 14.42
N ASP A 221 14.33 -5.39 15.48
CA ASP A 221 14.87 -5.93 16.73
C ASP A 221 14.00 -7.07 17.27
N ARG A 222 14.65 -8.13 17.77
CA ARG A 222 13.95 -9.32 18.29
C ARG A 222 13.08 -8.99 19.49
N GLU A 223 13.55 -8.16 20.41
CA GLU A 223 12.78 -7.76 21.59
C GLU A 223 11.47 -7.09 21.20
N LEU A 224 11.51 -6.19 20.21
CA LEU A 224 10.31 -5.51 19.69
C LEU A 224 9.36 -6.50 18.99
N SER A 225 9.91 -7.44 18.22
CA SER A 225 9.14 -8.50 17.56
C SER A 225 8.42 -9.38 18.58
N ASP A 226 9.14 -9.84 19.61
CA ASP A 226 8.62 -10.72 20.66
C ASP A 226 7.55 -10.00 21.50
N MET A 227 7.76 -8.72 21.83
CA MET A 227 6.76 -7.89 22.52
C MET A 227 5.48 -7.75 21.72
N LEU A 228 5.56 -7.45 20.43
CA LEU A 228 4.38 -7.30 19.57
C LEU A 228 3.65 -8.63 19.39
N GLN A 229 4.39 -9.72 19.16
CA GLN A 229 3.82 -11.06 19.05
C GLN A 229 3.08 -11.46 20.33
N ALA A 230 3.70 -11.26 21.50
CA ALA A 230 3.09 -11.57 22.78
C ALA A 230 1.80 -10.77 23.00
N GLU A 231 1.79 -9.48 22.66
CA GLU A 231 0.61 -8.63 22.79
C GLU A 231 -0.54 -9.07 21.88
N TYR A 232 -0.26 -9.41 20.64
CA TYR A 232 -1.30 -9.86 19.70
C TYR A 232 -1.76 -11.29 19.98
N SER A 233 -0.88 -12.17 20.49
CA SER A 233 -1.28 -13.50 20.96
C SER A 233 -2.28 -13.43 22.11
N LYS A 234 -2.13 -12.49 23.05
CA LYS A 234 -3.12 -12.24 24.12
C LYS A 234 -4.49 -11.84 23.57
N ARG A 235 -4.53 -11.25 22.37
CA ARG A 235 -5.75 -10.87 21.66
C ARG A 235 -6.33 -12.00 20.80
N GLY A 236 -5.68 -13.17 20.77
CA GLY A 236 -6.13 -14.34 20.04
C GLY A 236 -5.54 -14.52 18.64
N VAL A 237 -4.56 -13.70 18.23
CA VAL A 237 -3.83 -13.93 16.96
C VAL A 237 -2.95 -15.18 17.13
N LYS A 238 -3.09 -16.13 16.22
CA LYS A 238 -2.29 -17.36 16.19
C LYS A 238 -1.09 -17.19 15.25
N TYR A 239 0.07 -17.70 15.65
CA TYR A 239 1.31 -17.60 14.88
C TYR A 239 1.89 -18.97 14.58
N TYR A 240 2.30 -19.14 13.33
CA TYR A 240 3.04 -20.31 12.82
C TYR A 240 4.39 -19.80 12.30
N LEU A 241 5.38 -19.75 13.22
CA LEU A 241 6.74 -19.24 12.92
C LEU A 241 7.68 -20.37 12.55
N GLY A 242 8.55 -20.13 11.55
CA GLY A 242 9.40 -21.15 10.97
C GLY A 242 8.63 -22.11 10.05
N TYR A 243 7.41 -21.75 9.63
CA TYR A 243 6.62 -22.55 8.72
C TYR A 243 6.66 -21.97 7.31
N LYS A 244 6.90 -22.82 6.33
CA LYS A 244 6.79 -22.52 4.91
C LYS A 244 5.38 -22.87 4.42
N VAL A 245 4.76 -21.98 3.65
CA VAL A 245 3.53 -22.31 2.91
C VAL A 245 3.92 -23.10 1.66
N THR A 246 3.42 -24.33 1.54
CA THR A 246 3.72 -25.24 0.44
C THR A 246 2.55 -25.42 -0.53
N GLY A 247 1.35 -24.95 -0.18
CA GLY A 247 0.19 -24.98 -1.07
C GLY A 247 -0.95 -24.09 -0.55
N VAL A 248 -1.76 -23.59 -1.49
CA VAL A 248 -2.99 -22.83 -1.18
C VAL A 248 -4.08 -23.31 -2.13
N HIS A 249 -5.18 -23.82 -1.59
CA HIS A 249 -6.31 -24.34 -2.37
C HIS A 249 -7.63 -23.83 -1.78
N GLY A 250 -8.15 -22.74 -2.33
CA GLY A 250 -9.35 -22.08 -1.80
C GLY A 250 -9.13 -21.58 -0.38
N THR A 251 -9.82 -22.19 0.59
CA THR A 251 -9.73 -21.85 2.03
C THR A 251 -8.70 -22.68 2.80
N GLU A 252 -8.02 -23.62 2.15
CA GLU A 252 -7.04 -24.51 2.76
C GLU A 252 -5.62 -24.05 2.43
N ILE A 253 -4.80 -23.91 3.47
CA ILE A 253 -3.40 -23.48 3.38
C ILE A 253 -2.53 -24.57 3.98
N THR A 254 -1.72 -25.21 3.14
CA THR A 254 -0.76 -26.25 3.56
C THR A 254 0.53 -25.57 4.01
N ILE A 255 0.95 -25.88 5.22
CA ILE A 255 2.19 -25.37 5.83
C ILE A 255 3.09 -26.52 6.23
N GLU A 256 4.40 -26.30 6.19
CA GLU A 256 5.42 -27.29 6.52
C GLU A 256 6.50 -26.69 7.42
N LYS A 257 6.91 -27.47 8.44
CA LYS A 257 8.06 -27.18 9.27
C LYS A 257 8.75 -28.50 9.66
N ASP A 258 10.08 -28.56 9.46
CA ASP A 258 10.91 -29.73 9.83
C ASP A 258 10.41 -31.06 9.24
N GLY A 259 9.74 -31.01 8.07
CA GLY A 259 9.14 -32.17 7.40
C GLY A 259 7.73 -32.53 7.88
N GLU A 260 7.21 -31.85 8.90
CA GLU A 260 5.83 -32.02 9.33
C GLU A 260 4.90 -31.09 8.56
N ILE A 261 3.84 -31.67 7.99
CA ILE A 261 2.84 -30.97 7.20
C ILE A 261 1.58 -30.76 8.05
N SER A 262 1.05 -29.55 8.00
CA SER A 262 -0.21 -29.19 8.65
C SER A 262 -1.08 -28.37 7.70
N THR A 263 -2.39 -28.36 7.94
CA THR A 263 -3.34 -27.57 7.14
C THR A 263 -4.02 -26.53 8.03
N LEU A 264 -4.05 -25.30 7.55
CA LEU A 264 -4.83 -24.21 8.13
C LEU A 264 -6.04 -23.93 7.26
N HIS A 265 -7.07 -23.35 7.87
CA HIS A 265 -8.29 -22.93 7.18
C HIS A 265 -8.55 -21.46 7.47
N GLY A 266 -8.97 -20.71 6.44
CA GLY A 266 -9.40 -19.32 6.57
C GLY A 266 -10.31 -18.91 5.43
N ASP A 267 -11.37 -18.18 5.74
CA ASP A 267 -12.32 -17.70 4.72
C ASP A 267 -11.62 -16.82 3.67
N LYS A 268 -10.56 -16.16 4.04
CA LYS A 268 -9.70 -15.39 3.14
C LYS A 268 -8.22 -15.63 3.44
N VAL A 269 -7.42 -15.49 2.39
CA VAL A 269 -5.95 -15.53 2.43
C VAL A 269 -5.42 -14.16 2.07
N LEU A 270 -4.55 -13.62 2.90
CA LEU A 270 -3.82 -12.36 2.66
C LEU A 270 -2.34 -12.65 2.46
N LEU A 271 -1.79 -12.25 1.34
CA LEU A 271 -0.38 -12.28 1.03
C LEU A 271 0.27 -10.92 1.35
N SER A 272 1.31 -10.90 2.22
CA SER A 272 1.95 -9.65 2.67
C SER A 272 3.45 -9.76 2.92
#